data_af65ffcc178e538423979d45c1ddc1fb
#
_entry.id   af65ffcc178e538423979d45c1ddc1fb
#
_cell.length_a   1.000
_cell.length_b   1.000
_cell.length_c   1.000
_cell.angle_alpha   90.00
_cell.angle_beta   90.00
_cell.angle_gamma   90.00
#
_symmetry.space_group_name_H-M   'P 1'
#
loop_
_entity.id
_entity.type
_entity.pdbx_description
1 polymer ?
#
loop_
_entity_poly.entity_id
_entity_poly.type
_entity_poly.pdbx_seq_one_letter_code
_entity_poly.pdbx_strand_id
1 'polypeptide(L)'
;MYFINPFKGLRPTKENASSVAVSSTDHLSKDSVLDHKNNNSWSYLNVFGEKDNSKSKEQFELMKKKSILKKDKKNSFYIYKISTGNHSQVGIVGTAKLSAYDNLHIRGHEEIFFERSQKRMKQMDNLNAQIGPIYAVYPDNKQLNDLSLIHI
;
A
#
# COMPACT_ATOMS: atom_id res chain seq x y z
N MET A 1 24.53 -0.88 8.66
CA MET A 1 23.96 -0.89 7.28
C MET A 1 22.47 -0.75 7.41
N TYR A 2 21.88 0.30 6.82
CA TYR A 2 20.42 0.52 6.91
C TYR A 2 19.72 -0.45 5.97
N PHE A 3 18.79 -1.26 6.49
CA PHE A 3 18.00 -2.20 5.67
C PHE A 3 16.64 -1.63 5.25
N ILE A 4 16.22 -0.51 5.84
CA ILE A 4 15.03 0.26 5.43
C ILE A 4 15.49 1.56 4.80
N ASN A 5 14.93 1.90 3.63
CA ASN A 5 15.32 3.06 2.85
C ASN A 5 14.09 3.91 2.48
N PRO A 6 14.28 5.24 2.37
CA PRO A 6 13.24 6.11 1.84
C PRO A 6 13.05 5.88 0.34
N PHE A 7 11.85 6.16 -0.15
CA PHE A 7 11.50 5.98 -1.56
C PHE A 7 10.56 7.08 -2.06
N LYS A 8 10.36 7.13 -3.37
CA LYS A 8 9.38 8.03 -3.98
C LYS A 8 8.05 7.31 -4.11
N GLY A 9 7.14 7.56 -3.17
CA GLY A 9 5.80 6.98 -3.19
C GLY A 9 4.96 7.50 -4.35
N LEU A 10 4.13 6.64 -4.92
CA LEU A 10 3.05 7.02 -5.81
C LEU A 10 1.77 7.01 -4.98
N ARG A 11 1.14 8.15 -4.84
CA ARG A 11 -0.02 8.30 -3.96
C ARG A 11 -1.06 9.27 -4.53
N PRO A 12 -2.32 9.18 -4.11
CA PRO A 12 -3.32 10.15 -4.52
C PRO A 12 -2.95 11.55 -4.05
N THR A 13 -3.34 12.55 -4.81
CA THR A 13 -3.28 13.94 -4.35
C THR A 13 -4.27 14.14 -3.19
N LYS A 14 -4.08 15.19 -2.40
CA LYS A 14 -4.95 15.46 -1.24
C LYS A 14 -6.43 15.54 -1.63
N GLU A 15 -6.70 16.19 -2.77
CA GLU A 15 -8.05 16.39 -3.30
C GLU A 15 -8.71 15.08 -3.77
N ASN A 16 -7.89 14.12 -4.22
CA ASN A 16 -8.38 12.84 -4.76
C ASN A 16 -8.28 11.68 -3.76
N ALA A 17 -7.72 11.91 -2.57
CA ALA A 17 -7.48 10.84 -1.61
C ALA A 17 -8.76 10.10 -1.22
N SER A 18 -9.85 10.80 -0.96
CA SER A 18 -11.15 10.20 -0.60
C SER A 18 -11.79 9.41 -1.75
N SER A 19 -11.55 9.82 -3.00
CA SER A 19 -12.06 9.10 -4.16
C SER A 19 -11.26 7.83 -4.47
N VAL A 20 -9.96 7.82 -4.12
CA VAL A 20 -9.12 6.65 -4.35
C VAL A 20 -9.21 5.64 -3.20
N ALA A 21 -9.30 6.13 -1.96
CA ALA A 21 -9.32 5.29 -0.78
C ALA A 21 -10.60 4.44 -0.71
N VAL A 22 -10.44 3.18 -0.32
CA VAL A 22 -11.54 2.23 -0.08
C VAL A 22 -11.27 1.50 1.22
N SER A 23 -12.34 1.11 1.89
CA SER A 23 -12.27 0.19 3.02
C SER A 23 -11.72 -1.16 2.60
N SER A 24 -11.22 -1.96 3.54
CA SER A 24 -10.78 -3.32 3.25
C SER A 24 -11.88 -4.11 2.55
N THR A 25 -11.53 -4.77 1.46
CA THR A 25 -12.46 -5.62 0.69
C THR A 25 -13.01 -6.79 1.49
N ASP A 26 -12.32 -7.18 2.57
CA ASP A 26 -12.77 -8.27 3.44
C ASP A 26 -14.03 -7.90 4.23
N HIS A 27 -14.33 -6.61 4.34
CA HIS A 27 -15.53 -6.09 5.01
C HIS A 27 -16.61 -5.60 4.03
N LEU A 28 -16.38 -5.70 2.72
CA LEU A 28 -17.33 -5.27 1.70
C LEU A 28 -18.08 -6.47 1.11
N SER A 29 -19.41 -6.35 0.98
CA SER A 29 -20.18 -7.30 0.18
C SER A 29 -19.81 -7.19 -1.31
N LYS A 30 -20.10 -8.23 -2.10
CA LYS A 30 -19.88 -8.19 -3.55
C LYS A 30 -20.63 -7.03 -4.22
N ASP A 31 -21.84 -6.76 -3.77
CA ASP A 31 -22.66 -5.68 -4.30
C ASP A 31 -22.07 -4.30 -3.96
N SER A 32 -21.58 -4.12 -2.73
CA SER A 32 -20.87 -2.90 -2.34
C SER A 32 -19.60 -2.67 -3.16
N VAL A 33 -18.85 -3.75 -3.47
CA VAL A 33 -17.66 -3.65 -4.35
C VAL A 33 -18.05 -3.20 -5.75
N LEU A 34 -19.14 -3.74 -6.31
CA LEU A 34 -19.64 -3.35 -7.62
C LEU A 34 -20.14 -1.88 -7.63
N ASP A 35 -20.87 -1.48 -6.62
CA ASP A 35 -21.32 -0.11 -6.47
C ASP A 35 -20.16 0.88 -6.39
N HIS A 36 -19.15 0.59 -5.59
CA HIS A 36 -17.94 1.41 -5.51
C HIS A 36 -17.23 1.53 -6.84
N LYS A 37 -17.16 0.46 -7.64
CA LYS A 37 -16.54 0.49 -8.95
C LYS A 37 -17.34 1.31 -9.96
N ASN A 38 -18.64 1.12 -9.97
CA ASN A 38 -19.54 1.76 -10.96
C ASN A 38 -19.72 3.25 -10.68
N ASN A 39 -19.81 3.62 -9.41
CA ASN A 39 -20.09 5.00 -9.00
C ASN A 39 -18.84 5.85 -8.80
N ASN A 40 -17.66 5.23 -8.78
CA ASN A 40 -16.40 5.94 -8.57
C ASN A 40 -15.29 5.39 -9.47
N SER A 41 -15.10 6.02 -10.62
CA SER A 41 -14.08 5.65 -11.58
C SER A 41 -12.63 5.75 -11.04
N TRP A 42 -12.40 6.53 -9.99
CA TRP A 42 -11.08 6.67 -9.37
C TRP A 42 -10.86 5.74 -8.19
N SER A 43 -11.84 4.91 -7.85
CA SER A 43 -11.70 3.93 -6.77
C SER A 43 -10.49 3.01 -7.00
N TYR A 44 -9.70 2.76 -5.96
CA TYR A 44 -8.61 1.81 -5.98
C TYR A 44 -9.04 0.39 -6.38
N LEU A 45 -10.32 0.04 -6.17
CA LEU A 45 -10.88 -1.24 -6.60
C LEU A 45 -10.84 -1.45 -8.12
N ASN A 46 -10.82 -0.39 -8.91
CA ASN A 46 -10.70 -0.48 -10.38
C ASN A 46 -9.28 -0.84 -10.83
N VAL A 47 -8.32 -0.72 -9.94
CA VAL A 47 -6.93 -1.16 -10.17
C VAL A 47 -6.68 -2.50 -9.52
N PHE A 48 -7.06 -2.67 -8.25
CA PHE A 48 -6.71 -3.83 -7.44
C PHE A 48 -7.72 -4.99 -7.58
N GLY A 49 -8.99 -4.69 -7.71
CA GLY A 49 -10.07 -5.70 -7.71
C GLY A 49 -10.48 -6.20 -9.08
N GLU A 50 -9.80 -5.81 -10.17
CA GLU A 50 -10.11 -6.29 -11.51
C GLU A 50 -9.59 -7.70 -11.75
N LYS A 51 -10.42 -8.53 -12.38
CA LYS A 51 -10.01 -9.85 -12.88
C LYS A 51 -9.21 -9.74 -14.16
N ASP A 52 -9.46 -8.69 -14.94
CA ASP A 52 -8.78 -8.41 -16.20
C ASP A 52 -7.56 -7.52 -15.93
N ASN A 53 -6.40 -8.10 -16.10
CA ASN A 53 -5.12 -7.42 -15.89
C ASN A 53 -4.90 -6.22 -16.83
N SER A 54 -5.46 -6.25 -18.05
CA SER A 54 -5.31 -5.15 -19.00
C SER A 54 -6.08 -3.93 -18.53
N LYS A 55 -7.32 -4.11 -18.10
CA LYS A 55 -8.15 -3.04 -17.52
C LYS A 55 -7.54 -2.43 -16.26
N SER A 56 -6.99 -3.25 -15.37
CA SER A 56 -6.24 -2.78 -14.19
C SER A 56 -5.11 -1.84 -14.59
N LYS A 57 -4.31 -2.25 -15.59
CA LYS A 57 -3.18 -1.47 -16.08
C LYS A 57 -3.63 -0.16 -16.74
N GLU A 58 -4.60 -0.23 -17.61
CA GLU A 58 -5.17 0.95 -18.28
C GLU A 58 -5.68 1.98 -17.27
N GLN A 59 -6.44 1.52 -16.28
CA GLN A 59 -6.95 2.38 -15.22
C GLN A 59 -5.83 3.00 -14.38
N PHE A 60 -4.82 2.21 -14.02
CA PHE A 60 -3.67 2.71 -13.27
C PHE A 60 -2.89 3.78 -14.04
N GLU A 61 -2.65 3.55 -15.34
CA GLU A 61 -1.99 4.53 -16.20
C GLU A 61 -2.85 5.79 -16.39
N LEU A 62 -4.16 5.63 -16.54
CA LEU A 62 -5.10 6.75 -16.63
C LEU A 62 -5.06 7.61 -15.36
N MET A 63 -5.05 6.99 -14.17
CA MET A 63 -4.96 7.71 -12.90
C MET A 63 -3.65 8.51 -12.79
N LYS A 64 -2.54 7.99 -13.28
CA LYS A 64 -1.26 8.71 -13.36
C LYS A 64 -1.34 9.87 -14.36
N LYS A 65 -1.84 9.61 -15.56
CA LYS A 65 -2.00 10.63 -16.63
C LYS A 65 -2.90 11.79 -16.20
N LYS A 66 -3.98 11.49 -15.47
CA LYS A 66 -4.92 12.50 -14.95
C LYS A 66 -4.43 13.15 -13.66
N SER A 67 -3.24 12.82 -13.19
CA SER A 67 -2.68 13.33 -11.91
C SER A 67 -3.53 13.03 -10.68
N ILE A 68 -4.38 12.00 -10.74
CA ILE A 68 -5.07 11.44 -9.58
C ILE A 68 -4.03 10.83 -8.64
N LEU A 69 -3.08 10.07 -9.21
CA LEU A 69 -1.90 9.57 -8.53
C LEU A 69 -0.68 10.37 -8.96
N LYS A 70 0.09 10.86 -8.01
CA LYS A 70 1.35 11.56 -8.26
C LYS A 70 2.51 10.89 -7.56
N LYS A 71 3.64 10.78 -8.27
CA LYS A 71 4.90 10.32 -7.70
C LYS A 71 5.59 11.46 -6.97
N ASP A 72 6.02 11.22 -5.76
CA ASP A 72 6.73 12.21 -4.96
C ASP A 72 8.08 12.57 -5.58
N LYS A 73 8.47 13.82 -5.44
CA LYS A 73 9.71 14.33 -6.05
C LYS A 73 10.97 13.86 -5.31
N LYS A 74 10.87 13.68 -3.99
CA LYS A 74 11.98 13.30 -3.10
C LYS A 74 11.77 11.92 -2.52
N ASN A 75 12.85 11.20 -2.26
CA ASN A 75 12.81 10.00 -1.44
C ASN A 75 12.42 10.39 -0.01
N SER A 76 11.42 9.74 0.53
CA SER A 76 10.88 10.00 1.87
C SER A 76 10.49 8.71 2.57
N PHE A 77 10.52 8.70 3.87
CA PHE A 77 9.74 7.78 4.68
C PHE A 77 8.33 8.35 4.84
N TYR A 78 7.36 7.47 5.02
CA TYR A 78 5.97 7.88 5.23
C TYR A 78 5.50 7.42 6.58
N ILE A 79 4.67 8.23 7.22
CA ILE A 79 3.98 7.86 8.45
C ILE A 79 2.63 7.25 8.08
N TYR A 80 2.35 6.08 8.61
CA TYR A 80 1.08 5.38 8.44
C TYR A 80 0.40 5.25 9.79
N LYS A 81 -0.73 5.92 9.95
CA LYS A 81 -1.51 5.90 11.18
C LYS A 81 -2.82 5.16 10.95
N ILE A 82 -3.09 4.18 11.79
CA ILE A 82 -4.36 3.47 11.86
C ILE A 82 -5.00 3.82 13.21
N SER A 83 -6.29 4.18 13.19
CA SER A 83 -7.05 4.46 14.40
C SER A 83 -8.36 3.66 14.37
N THR A 84 -8.68 3.01 15.49
CA THR A 84 -9.91 2.24 15.66
C THR A 84 -10.43 2.51 17.07
N GLY A 85 -11.55 3.21 17.18
CA GLY A 85 -12.05 3.68 18.47
C GLY A 85 -11.01 4.54 19.18
N ASN A 86 -10.67 4.17 20.42
CA ASN A 86 -9.67 4.86 21.24
C ASN A 86 -8.23 4.36 21.03
N HIS A 87 -8.03 3.38 20.15
CA HIS A 87 -6.71 2.83 19.86
C HIS A 87 -6.15 3.44 18.59
N SER A 88 -4.87 3.82 18.63
CA SER A 88 -4.14 4.35 17.49
C SER A 88 -2.77 3.71 17.39
N GLN A 89 -2.42 3.27 16.22
CA GLN A 89 -1.11 2.69 15.91
C GLN A 89 -0.45 3.50 14.81
N VAL A 90 0.83 3.79 14.99
CA VAL A 90 1.65 4.54 14.04
C VAL A 90 2.78 3.65 13.56
N GLY A 91 3.01 3.63 12.26
CA GLY A 91 4.09 2.90 11.62
C GLY A 91 4.87 3.78 10.65
N ILE A 92 6.10 3.35 10.35
CA ILE A 92 6.96 3.98 9.35
C ILE A 92 6.95 3.11 8.09
N VAL A 93 6.69 3.73 6.94
CA VAL A 93 6.72 3.05 5.64
C VAL A 93 8.01 3.39 4.92
N GLY A 94 8.72 2.37 4.51
CA GLY A 94 9.95 2.45 3.72
C GLY A 94 10.08 1.23 2.82
N THR A 95 11.15 1.16 2.02
CA THR A 95 11.50 -0.02 1.25
C THR A 95 12.58 -0.82 1.95
N ALA A 96 12.47 -2.14 1.97
CA ALA A 96 13.50 -3.03 2.48
C ALA A 96 14.23 -3.73 1.33
N LYS A 97 15.52 -4.02 1.53
CA LYS A 97 16.28 -4.85 0.58
C LYS A 97 15.86 -6.32 0.75
N LEU A 98 15.74 -7.05 -0.34
CA LEU A 98 15.43 -8.49 -0.30
C LEU A 98 16.48 -9.26 0.54
N SER A 99 17.76 -8.88 0.47
CA SER A 99 18.79 -9.46 1.30
C SER A 99 18.56 -9.34 2.82
N ALA A 100 17.73 -8.39 3.25
CA ALA A 100 17.34 -8.31 4.67
C ALA A 100 16.45 -9.48 5.09
N TYR A 101 15.65 -10.01 4.16
CA TYR A 101 14.86 -11.22 4.36
C TYR A 101 15.74 -12.47 4.30
N ASP A 102 16.61 -12.56 3.30
CA ASP A 102 17.53 -13.71 3.13
C ASP A 102 18.46 -13.87 4.33
N ASN A 103 18.93 -12.76 4.90
CA ASN A 103 19.79 -12.73 6.08
C ASN A 103 19.02 -12.76 7.42
N LEU A 104 17.73 -13.05 7.41
CA LEU A 104 16.85 -13.15 8.58
C LEU A 104 16.79 -11.88 9.45
N HIS A 105 17.15 -10.71 8.93
CA HIS A 105 16.89 -9.42 9.58
C HIS A 105 15.39 -9.09 9.59
N ILE A 106 14.68 -9.53 8.53
CA ILE A 106 13.22 -9.54 8.47
C ILE A 106 12.80 -11.00 8.44
N ARG A 107 11.96 -11.41 9.38
CA ARG A 107 11.51 -12.80 9.53
C ARG A 107 10.04 -12.91 9.14
N GLY A 108 9.71 -13.92 8.35
CA GLY A 108 8.32 -14.34 8.15
C GLY A 108 7.79 -14.97 9.44
N HIS A 109 6.51 -14.74 9.77
CA HIS A 109 5.90 -15.29 10.97
C HIS A 109 4.92 -16.43 10.66
N GLU A 110 4.55 -16.59 9.39
CA GLU A 110 3.64 -17.65 8.93
C GLU A 110 3.98 -18.14 7.53
N GLU A 111 3.43 -19.28 7.14
CA GLU A 111 3.55 -19.81 5.79
C GLU A 111 2.73 -19.00 4.80
N ILE A 112 3.23 -18.92 3.57
CA ILE A 112 2.62 -18.16 2.49
C ILE A 112 1.68 -19.08 1.69
N PHE A 113 0.44 -18.67 1.48
CA PHE A 113 -0.45 -19.32 0.54
C PHE A 113 0.05 -19.09 -0.90
N PHE A 114 0.60 -20.12 -1.50
CA PHE A 114 1.22 -20.08 -2.82
C PHE A 114 0.33 -19.41 -3.88
N GLU A 115 -0.93 -19.80 -3.97
CA GLU A 115 -1.87 -19.21 -4.95
C GLU A 115 -2.10 -17.71 -4.77
N ARG A 116 -2.18 -17.25 -3.50
CA ARG A 116 -2.35 -15.83 -3.20
C ARG A 116 -1.11 -15.03 -3.57
N SER A 117 0.07 -15.56 -3.27
CA SER A 117 1.34 -14.91 -3.64
C SER A 117 1.52 -14.84 -5.15
N GLN A 118 1.19 -15.90 -5.90
CA GLN A 118 1.22 -15.90 -7.36
C GLN A 118 0.29 -14.85 -7.99
N LYS A 119 -0.92 -14.71 -7.46
CA LYS A 119 -1.86 -13.66 -7.90
C LYS A 119 -1.28 -12.26 -7.64
N ARG A 120 -0.69 -12.05 -6.46
CA ARG A 120 -0.07 -10.77 -6.11
C ARG A 120 1.12 -10.46 -7.01
N MET A 121 2.00 -11.42 -7.26
CA MET A 121 3.14 -11.26 -8.16
C MET A 121 2.68 -10.85 -9.56
N LYS A 122 1.74 -11.60 -10.17
CA LYS A 122 1.20 -11.27 -11.49
C LYS A 122 0.61 -9.85 -11.56
N GLN A 123 -0.05 -9.42 -10.50
CA GLN A 123 -0.61 -8.08 -10.43
C GLN A 123 0.49 -7.01 -10.35
N MET A 124 1.52 -7.21 -9.53
CA MET A 124 2.65 -6.30 -9.43
C MET A 124 3.42 -6.21 -10.74
N ASP A 125 3.66 -7.33 -11.41
CA ASP A 125 4.31 -7.38 -12.72
C ASP A 125 3.48 -6.63 -13.77
N ASN A 126 2.18 -6.85 -13.82
CA ASN A 126 1.28 -6.17 -14.75
C ASN A 126 1.29 -4.65 -14.58
N LEU A 127 1.26 -4.17 -13.35
CA LEU A 127 1.26 -2.74 -13.02
C LEU A 127 2.66 -2.12 -13.03
N ASN A 128 3.71 -2.95 -13.05
CA ASN A 128 5.09 -2.54 -12.80
C ASN A 128 5.20 -1.65 -11.54
N ALA A 129 4.49 -2.07 -10.48
CA ALA A 129 4.41 -1.33 -9.24
C ALA A 129 4.14 -2.27 -8.06
N GLN A 130 4.78 -2.02 -6.94
CA GLN A 130 4.44 -2.67 -5.69
C GLN A 130 3.22 -1.97 -5.09
N ILE A 131 2.15 -2.73 -4.93
CA ILE A 131 0.88 -2.28 -4.35
C ILE A 131 0.63 -3.03 -3.04
N GLY A 132 0.25 -2.31 -2.02
CA GLY A 132 0.03 -2.84 -0.68
C GLY A 132 1.35 -3.07 0.08
N PRO A 133 1.55 -2.38 1.18
CA PRO A 133 2.71 -2.57 2.04
C PRO A 133 2.66 -3.92 2.76
N ILE A 134 3.83 -4.44 3.13
CA ILE A 134 3.96 -5.55 4.07
C ILE A 134 3.98 -4.95 5.47
N TYR A 135 3.18 -5.51 6.36
CA TYR A 135 3.21 -5.14 7.77
C TYR A 135 4.34 -5.92 8.47
N ALA A 136 5.18 -5.20 9.18
CA ALA A 136 6.24 -5.77 9.98
C ALA A 136 6.23 -5.15 11.38
N VAL A 137 6.59 -5.93 12.37
CA VAL A 137 6.77 -5.46 13.75
C VAL A 137 8.25 -5.44 14.10
N TYR A 138 8.66 -4.55 14.97
CA TYR A 138 10.00 -4.47 15.52
C TYR A 138 9.94 -4.40 17.05
N PRO A 139 11.01 -4.81 17.75
CA PRO A 139 11.10 -4.63 19.20
C PRO A 139 10.92 -3.16 19.58
N ASP A 140 10.32 -2.91 20.73
CA ASP A 140 10.07 -1.57 21.22
C ASP A 140 11.36 -0.72 21.21
N ASN A 141 11.26 0.47 20.62
CA ASN A 141 12.38 1.40 20.49
C ASN A 141 11.89 2.82 20.72
N LYS A 142 12.26 3.37 21.90
CA LYS A 142 11.83 4.69 22.33
C LYS A 142 12.14 5.78 21.29
N GLN A 143 13.33 5.76 20.66
CA GLN A 143 13.72 6.77 19.68
C GLN A 143 12.82 6.74 18.43
N LEU A 144 12.46 5.53 17.96
CA LEU A 144 11.54 5.39 16.82
C LEU A 144 10.12 5.80 17.20
N ASN A 145 9.68 5.47 18.39
CA ASN A 145 8.37 5.85 18.90
C ASN A 145 8.25 7.37 19.05
N ASP A 146 9.27 8.02 19.61
CA ASP A 146 9.31 9.48 19.76
C ASP A 146 9.29 10.18 18.37
N LEU A 147 10.04 9.68 17.40
CA LEU A 147 10.01 10.19 16.01
C LEU A 147 8.64 10.04 15.35
N SER A 148 7.92 8.97 15.61
CA SER A 148 6.58 8.73 15.07
C SER A 148 5.52 9.67 15.68
N LEU A 149 5.73 10.15 16.91
CA LEU A 149 4.84 11.07 17.63
C LEU A 149 5.05 12.55 17.27
N ILE A 150 6.26 12.94 16.85
CA ILE A 150 6.60 14.34 16.53
C ILE A 150 5.91 14.85 15.26
N HIS A 151 5.46 13.95 14.39
CA HIS A 151 4.90 14.28 13.06
C HIS A 151 3.38 14.05 12.94
N ILE A 152 2.68 13.89 14.07
CA ILE A 152 1.21 13.69 14.09
C ILE A 152 0.48 15.00 14.39
#